data_3fcbb45a66ee73cf51eed87d26f91825
#
_entry.id   3fcbb45a66ee73cf51eed87d26f91825
#
_cell.length_a   1.000
_cell.length_b   1.000
_cell.length_c   1.000
_cell.angle_alpha   90.00
_cell.angle_beta   90.00
_cell.angle_gamma   90.00
#
_symmetry.space_group_name_H-M   'P 1'
#
loop_
_entity.id
_entity.type
_entity.pdbx_description
1 polymer ?
#
loop_
_entity_poly.entity_id
_entity_poly.type
_entity_poly.pdbx_seq_one_letter_code
_entity_poly.pdbx_strand_id
1 'polypeptide(L)'
;MLKIIKFFFAGLFILTSSFTSGIISDNASNNGAWKTQEGTIEQVLLFSDGYFMHTVYDTQNKQFIQSRGGTYKISGRNLEVKIEFNTPDKEQIGQSLTYTYTVSNKRLNSDISGKKLSWIMLDQGKGEIAGTWRMSGRKQDGKITYSPPRARKTLKVLTGTRFQWAAINAETKEFFGTGGGTYTFKDGKYTERIEFFSRDNSRVGASLGFDGKLIDGNWHHSGLSSTGNPIYEIWSREPGQ
;
A
#
# COMPACT_ATOMS: atom_id res chain seq x y z
N MET A 1 -38.43 34.63 -76.53
CA MET A 1 -37.15 34.76 -75.84
C MET A 1 -37.37 34.55 -74.34
N LEU A 2 -37.09 33.35 -73.86
CA LEU A 2 -37.33 33.00 -72.46
C LEU A 2 -36.00 33.07 -71.68
N LYS A 3 -35.89 33.98 -70.72
CA LYS A 3 -34.70 34.14 -69.87
C LYS A 3 -34.79 33.12 -68.71
N ILE A 4 -33.86 32.17 -68.65
CA ILE A 4 -33.71 31.22 -67.56
C ILE A 4 -32.84 31.90 -66.47
N ILE A 5 -33.42 32.07 -65.29
CA ILE A 5 -32.73 32.57 -64.08
C ILE A 5 -32.21 31.33 -63.32
N LYS A 6 -30.88 31.18 -63.23
CA LYS A 6 -30.22 30.18 -62.44
C LYS A 6 -30.11 30.67 -60.99
N PHE A 7 -30.79 30.02 -60.07
CA PHE A 7 -30.58 30.18 -58.62
C PHE A 7 -29.35 29.36 -58.17
N PHE A 8 -28.34 30.02 -57.64
CA PHE A 8 -27.23 29.38 -56.96
C PHE A 8 -27.61 29.24 -55.50
N PHE A 9 -27.76 27.96 -55.03
CA PHE A 9 -27.90 27.62 -53.61
C PHE A 9 -26.47 27.48 -53.06
N ALA A 10 -26.04 28.43 -52.23
CA ALA A 10 -24.83 28.30 -51.44
C ALA A 10 -25.15 27.49 -50.17
N GLY A 11 -24.77 26.24 -50.14
CA GLY A 11 -24.89 25.39 -48.96
C GLY A 11 -23.84 25.75 -47.94
N LEU A 12 -24.26 26.29 -46.80
CA LEU A 12 -23.43 26.54 -45.65
C LEU A 12 -23.19 25.22 -44.90
N PHE A 13 -22.00 24.64 -45.07
CA PHE A 13 -21.57 23.46 -44.32
C PHE A 13 -21.10 23.92 -42.92
N ILE A 14 -21.94 23.72 -41.89
CA ILE A 14 -21.52 23.92 -40.50
C ILE A 14 -20.81 22.65 -40.04
N LEU A 15 -19.49 22.70 -39.99
CA LEU A 15 -18.65 21.68 -39.31
C LEU A 15 -18.81 21.81 -37.80
N THR A 16 -19.68 20.98 -37.24
CA THR A 16 -19.70 20.80 -35.76
C THR A 16 -18.56 19.89 -35.36
N SER A 17 -17.46 20.48 -34.88
CA SER A 17 -16.41 19.73 -34.22
C SER A 17 -16.93 19.25 -32.84
N SER A 18 -17.32 17.99 -32.77
CA SER A 18 -17.60 17.34 -31.50
C SER A 18 -16.28 17.15 -30.75
N PHE A 19 -16.01 18.00 -29.77
CA PHE A 19 -14.98 17.72 -28.78
C PHE A 19 -15.47 16.55 -27.90
N THR A 20 -15.08 15.33 -28.25
CA THR A 20 -15.15 14.22 -27.31
C THR A 20 -14.07 14.49 -26.24
N SER A 21 -14.48 14.98 -25.09
CA SER A 21 -13.65 14.94 -23.88
C SER A 21 -13.39 13.48 -23.58
N GLY A 22 -12.28 12.95 -24.07
CA GLY A 22 -11.79 11.66 -23.66
C GLY A 22 -11.60 11.71 -22.14
N ILE A 23 -12.45 10.99 -21.42
CA ILE A 23 -12.18 10.64 -20.03
C ILE A 23 -10.94 9.75 -20.13
N ILE A 24 -9.75 10.35 -19.93
CA ILE A 24 -8.55 9.60 -19.69
C ILE A 24 -8.82 8.90 -18.37
N SER A 25 -9.26 7.65 -18.45
CA SER A 25 -9.20 6.72 -17.33
C SER A 25 -7.72 6.53 -17.05
N ASP A 26 -7.19 7.38 -16.17
CA ASP A 26 -5.88 7.20 -15.60
C ASP A 26 -5.97 5.95 -14.71
N ASN A 27 -5.80 4.77 -15.34
CA ASN A 27 -5.50 3.51 -14.66
C ASN A 27 -4.05 3.57 -14.13
N ALA A 28 -3.61 4.73 -13.67
CA ALA A 28 -2.39 4.84 -12.89
C ALA A 28 -2.62 3.97 -11.65
N SER A 29 -1.84 2.91 -11.54
CA SER A 29 -1.80 2.09 -10.34
C SER A 29 -1.70 3.02 -9.12
N ASN A 30 -2.71 2.98 -8.24
CA ASN A 30 -2.69 3.76 -7.01
C ASN A 30 -1.69 3.21 -5.98
N ASN A 31 -0.89 2.22 -6.38
CA ASN A 31 0.16 1.64 -5.58
C ASN A 31 1.29 2.64 -5.37
N GLY A 32 1.91 2.60 -4.20
CA GLY A 32 3.06 3.43 -3.87
C GLY A 32 3.11 3.79 -2.39
N ALA A 33 4.17 4.51 -2.05
CA ALA A 33 4.39 5.01 -0.71
C ALA A 33 4.35 6.53 -0.69
N TRP A 34 3.78 7.06 0.38
CA TRP A 34 3.62 8.49 0.62
C TRP A 34 4.01 8.82 2.04
N LYS A 35 4.57 10.01 2.27
CA LYS A 35 4.85 10.48 3.62
C LYS A 35 4.48 11.94 3.84
N THR A 36 4.19 12.25 5.08
CA THR A 36 4.14 13.61 5.61
C THR A 36 4.88 13.64 6.95
N GLN A 37 5.34 14.81 7.35
CA GLN A 37 6.10 14.96 8.59
C GLN A 37 5.78 16.30 9.23
N GLU A 38 5.63 16.30 10.56
CA GLU A 38 5.44 17.49 11.37
C GLU A 38 6.37 17.38 12.60
N GLY A 39 7.43 18.20 12.64
CA GLY A 39 8.50 18.04 13.62
C GLY A 39 9.20 16.69 13.48
N THR A 40 9.23 15.93 14.58
CA THR A 40 9.81 14.58 14.64
C THR A 40 8.81 13.48 14.27
N ILE A 41 7.53 13.84 14.14
CA ILE A 41 6.45 12.88 13.84
C ILE A 41 6.33 12.66 12.33
N GLU A 42 6.68 11.48 11.90
CA GLU A 42 6.50 11.04 10.51
C GLU A 42 5.26 10.15 10.39
N GLN A 43 4.53 10.33 9.30
CA GLN A 43 3.42 9.48 8.92
C GLN A 43 3.69 8.91 7.54
N VAL A 44 3.46 7.62 7.38
CA VAL A 44 3.64 6.90 6.11
C VAL A 44 2.35 6.21 5.71
N LEU A 45 2.00 6.34 4.44
CA LEU A 45 0.92 5.61 3.78
C LEU A 45 1.52 4.67 2.74
N LEU A 46 1.17 3.41 2.80
CA LEU A 46 1.49 2.40 1.80
C LEU A 46 0.20 1.94 1.13
N PHE A 47 0.20 1.90 -0.20
CA PHE A 47 -0.88 1.35 -1.01
C PHE A 47 -0.30 0.29 -1.94
N SER A 48 -0.82 -0.93 -1.90
CA SER A 48 -0.39 -2.01 -2.78
C SER A 48 -1.50 -3.06 -2.92
N ASP A 49 -1.80 -3.47 -4.15
CA ASP A 49 -2.74 -4.54 -4.49
C ASP A 49 -4.09 -4.46 -3.75
N GLY A 50 -4.68 -3.24 -3.65
CA GLY A 50 -5.96 -3.03 -2.97
C GLY A 50 -5.88 -3.07 -1.45
N TYR A 51 -4.68 -3.06 -0.86
CA TYR A 51 -4.46 -2.97 0.59
C TYR A 51 -3.70 -1.70 0.95
N PHE A 52 -4.07 -1.06 2.06
CA PHE A 52 -3.37 0.12 2.57
C PHE A 52 -2.87 -0.11 3.99
N MET A 53 -1.79 0.59 4.34
CA MET A 53 -1.33 0.76 5.71
C MET A 53 -0.98 2.21 5.97
N HIS A 54 -1.44 2.75 7.10
CA HIS A 54 -1.09 4.07 7.60
C HIS A 54 -0.42 3.93 8.95
N THR A 55 0.78 4.47 9.09
CA THR A 55 1.56 4.38 10.34
C THR A 55 2.11 5.74 10.72
N VAL A 56 2.11 6.02 12.01
CA VAL A 56 2.63 7.23 12.65
C VAL A 56 3.70 6.83 13.65
N TYR A 57 4.86 7.45 13.60
CA TYR A 57 5.97 7.20 14.51
C TYR A 57 6.84 8.45 14.73
N ASP A 58 7.51 8.50 15.86
CA ASP A 58 8.48 9.55 16.19
C ASP A 58 9.89 9.09 15.77
N THR A 59 10.47 9.81 14.82
CA THR A 59 11.78 9.47 14.24
C THR A 59 12.94 9.74 15.21
N GLN A 60 12.82 10.75 16.08
CA GLN A 60 13.85 11.12 17.04
C GLN A 60 13.86 10.17 18.25
N ASN A 61 12.68 9.90 18.81
CA ASN A 61 12.53 9.04 19.99
C ASN A 61 12.42 7.55 19.60
N LYS A 62 12.44 7.23 18.28
CA LYS A 62 12.30 5.87 17.75
C LYS A 62 11.01 5.18 18.22
N GLN A 63 9.94 5.96 18.44
CA GLN A 63 8.72 5.47 19.06
C GLN A 63 7.63 5.22 18.02
N PHE A 64 7.12 3.98 17.98
CA PHE A 64 5.86 3.68 17.32
C PHE A 64 4.71 4.37 18.06
N ILE A 65 3.84 5.07 17.33
CA ILE A 65 2.68 5.77 17.90
C ILE A 65 1.41 5.00 17.60
N GLN A 66 1.10 4.81 16.31
CA GLN A 66 -0.11 4.13 15.90
C GLN A 66 0.00 3.57 14.48
N SER A 67 -0.84 2.59 14.17
CA SER A 67 -1.02 2.09 12.80
C SER A 67 -2.43 1.58 12.57
N ARG A 68 -2.88 1.66 11.34
CA ARG A 68 -4.12 1.07 10.85
C ARG A 68 -3.98 0.62 9.41
N GLY A 69 -4.81 -0.29 8.98
CA GLY A 69 -4.80 -0.79 7.62
C GLY A 69 -6.01 -1.66 7.31
N GLY A 70 -6.12 -2.01 6.06
CA GLY A 70 -7.21 -2.82 5.53
C GLY A 70 -7.28 -2.72 4.02
N THR A 71 -8.37 -3.15 3.43
CA THR A 71 -8.57 -3.05 1.98
C THR A 71 -9.04 -1.66 1.58
N TYR A 72 -8.79 -1.26 0.33
CA TYR A 72 -9.21 0.03 -0.18
C TYR A 72 -9.71 -0.04 -1.62
N LYS A 73 -10.53 0.94 -1.99
CA LYS A 73 -10.93 1.26 -3.36
C LYS A 73 -10.88 2.77 -3.56
N ILE A 74 -10.51 3.21 -4.75
CA ILE A 74 -10.55 4.62 -5.12
C ILE A 74 -11.60 4.82 -6.19
N SER A 75 -12.51 5.77 -5.94
CA SER A 75 -13.57 6.16 -6.87
C SER A 75 -13.59 7.68 -6.98
N GLY A 76 -13.09 8.20 -8.11
CA GLY A 76 -12.93 9.64 -8.32
C GLY A 76 -11.99 10.26 -7.26
N ARG A 77 -12.55 11.11 -6.39
CA ARG A 77 -11.80 11.76 -5.31
C ARG A 77 -12.02 11.12 -3.94
N ASN A 78 -12.62 9.95 -3.90
CA ASN A 78 -12.93 9.22 -2.67
C ASN A 78 -12.02 8.01 -2.53
N LEU A 79 -11.40 7.88 -1.38
CA LEU A 79 -10.72 6.69 -0.90
C LEU A 79 -11.65 5.98 0.09
N GLU A 80 -12.24 4.88 -0.33
CA GLU A 80 -13.04 4.01 0.51
C GLU A 80 -12.14 2.93 1.10
N VAL A 81 -12.12 2.79 2.41
CA VAL A 81 -11.32 1.79 3.13
C VAL A 81 -12.20 0.92 4.01
N LYS A 82 -11.92 -0.38 4.05
CA LYS A 82 -12.48 -1.30 5.04
C LYS A 82 -11.39 -1.64 6.03
N ILE A 83 -11.57 -1.25 7.28
CA ILE A 83 -10.56 -1.35 8.33
C ILE A 83 -10.45 -2.80 8.81
N GLU A 84 -9.26 -3.38 8.77
CA GLU A 84 -8.95 -4.71 9.32
C GLU A 84 -8.18 -4.64 10.63
N PHE A 85 -7.42 -3.58 10.86
CA PHE A 85 -6.80 -3.27 12.15
C PHE A 85 -6.68 -1.76 12.35
N ASN A 86 -6.79 -1.33 13.61
CA ASN A 86 -6.66 0.07 14.00
C ASN A 86 -6.22 0.15 15.46
N THR A 87 -4.97 0.55 15.71
CA THR A 87 -4.40 0.54 17.07
C THR A 87 -4.96 1.62 17.98
N PRO A 88 -5.28 2.86 17.51
CA PRO A 88 -5.90 3.88 18.36
C PRO A 88 -7.39 3.67 18.61
N ASP A 89 -8.09 2.96 17.71
CA ASP A 89 -9.54 2.77 17.82
C ASP A 89 -9.97 1.43 17.21
N LYS A 90 -9.97 0.39 18.03
CA LYS A 90 -10.38 -0.96 17.61
C LYS A 90 -11.85 -1.08 17.21
N GLU A 91 -12.72 -0.13 17.63
CA GLU A 91 -14.13 -0.17 17.28
C GLU A 91 -14.38 0.15 15.80
N GLN A 92 -13.44 0.79 15.13
CA GLN A 92 -13.51 0.99 13.68
C GLN A 92 -13.19 -0.28 12.87
N ILE A 93 -12.67 -1.34 13.49
CA ILE A 93 -12.38 -2.60 12.78
C ILE A 93 -13.67 -3.21 12.26
N GLY A 94 -13.69 -3.54 10.97
CA GLY A 94 -14.84 -4.03 10.21
C GLY A 94 -15.67 -2.92 9.55
N GLN A 95 -15.48 -1.65 9.93
CA GLN A 95 -16.19 -0.52 9.33
C GLN A 95 -15.59 -0.12 7.98
N SER A 96 -16.44 0.45 7.13
CA SER A 96 -16.04 1.14 5.90
C SER A 96 -16.04 2.64 6.15
N LEU A 97 -14.92 3.30 5.84
CA LEU A 97 -14.71 4.73 6.01
C LEU A 97 -14.35 5.35 4.66
N THR A 98 -14.74 6.59 4.45
CA THR A 98 -14.43 7.32 3.21
C THR A 98 -13.62 8.56 3.54
N TYR A 99 -12.52 8.73 2.79
CA TYR A 99 -11.61 9.86 2.90
C TYR A 99 -11.47 10.57 1.56
N THR A 100 -11.07 11.83 1.59
CA THR A 100 -10.70 12.54 0.37
C THR A 100 -9.38 12.00 -0.19
N TYR A 101 -9.27 11.91 -1.53
CA TYR A 101 -8.09 11.41 -2.21
C TYR A 101 -7.86 12.19 -3.51
N THR A 102 -6.80 12.97 -3.56
CA THR A 102 -6.40 13.66 -4.79
C THR A 102 -4.90 13.60 -4.95
N VAL A 103 -4.44 13.13 -6.11
CA VAL A 103 -3.02 13.06 -6.45
C VAL A 103 -2.74 14.01 -7.59
N SER A 104 -1.77 14.90 -7.42
CA SER A 104 -1.22 15.74 -8.48
C SER A 104 0.24 16.07 -8.19
N ASN A 105 1.06 16.16 -9.23
CA ASN A 105 2.47 16.56 -9.11
C ASN A 105 3.25 15.81 -8.00
N LYS A 106 3.07 14.49 -7.90
CA LYS A 106 3.68 13.64 -6.86
C LYS A 106 3.30 14.05 -5.42
N ARG A 107 2.14 14.67 -5.25
CA ARG A 107 1.55 14.98 -3.94
C ARG A 107 0.17 14.32 -3.83
N LEU A 108 -0.07 13.68 -2.72
CA LEU A 108 -1.37 13.19 -2.31
C LEU A 108 -1.94 14.16 -1.27
N ASN A 109 -3.17 14.65 -1.49
CA ASN A 109 -3.92 15.38 -0.49
C ASN A 109 -5.06 14.49 0.00
N SER A 110 -5.10 14.26 1.30
CA SER A 110 -6.08 13.36 1.94
C SER A 110 -6.29 13.75 3.40
N ASP A 111 -7.48 13.46 3.92
CA ASP A 111 -7.83 13.59 5.33
C ASP A 111 -7.78 12.23 6.09
N ILE A 112 -7.15 11.23 5.49
CA ILE A 112 -7.01 9.90 6.08
C ILE A 112 -6.37 9.91 7.48
N SER A 113 -5.58 10.90 7.83
CA SER A 113 -4.98 11.06 9.16
C SER A 113 -5.89 11.72 10.20
N GLY A 114 -7.17 11.99 9.85
CA GLY A 114 -8.13 12.76 10.68
C GLY A 114 -8.10 14.27 10.45
N LYS A 115 -7.10 14.78 9.72
CA LYS A 115 -7.01 16.16 9.23
C LYS A 115 -6.52 16.17 7.78
N LYS A 116 -6.85 17.22 7.01
CA LYS A 116 -6.35 17.36 5.64
C LYS A 116 -4.85 17.61 5.66
N LEU A 117 -4.09 16.69 5.08
CA LEU A 117 -2.64 16.77 4.94
C LEU A 117 -2.23 16.60 3.49
N SER A 118 -1.07 17.18 3.15
CA SER A 118 -0.38 16.95 1.89
C SER A 118 0.79 16.01 2.14
N TRP A 119 0.84 14.94 1.35
CA TRP A 119 1.83 13.87 1.42
C TRP A 119 2.73 13.90 0.20
N ILE A 120 4.01 13.69 0.37
CA ILE A 120 4.96 13.56 -0.74
C ILE A 120 5.09 12.10 -1.14
N MET A 121 5.17 11.84 -2.45
CA MET A 121 5.41 10.51 -2.99
C MET A 121 6.84 10.06 -2.66
N LEU A 122 6.99 8.86 -2.13
CA LEU A 122 8.27 8.20 -1.91
C LEU A 122 8.62 7.27 -3.08
N ASP A 123 7.64 6.49 -3.54
CA ASP A 123 7.76 5.60 -4.69
C ASP A 123 6.39 5.33 -5.33
N GLN A 124 6.40 4.65 -6.48
CA GLN A 124 5.22 4.33 -7.29
C GLN A 124 4.77 2.87 -7.14
N GLY A 125 5.19 2.17 -6.11
CA GLY A 125 4.78 0.79 -5.86
C GLY A 125 5.31 -0.24 -6.86
N LYS A 126 6.39 0.07 -7.58
CA LYS A 126 6.99 -0.83 -8.59
C LYS A 126 8.22 -1.51 -8.02
N GLY A 127 8.30 -2.81 -8.18
CA GLY A 127 9.42 -3.64 -7.72
C GLY A 127 9.12 -5.12 -7.93
N GLU A 128 10.14 -5.94 -7.97
CA GLU A 128 10.02 -7.38 -8.23
C GLU A 128 9.12 -8.08 -7.20
N ILE A 129 9.26 -7.71 -5.92
CA ILE A 129 8.44 -8.24 -4.82
C ILE A 129 7.42 -7.23 -4.30
N ALA A 130 7.24 -6.06 -4.97
CA ALA A 130 6.19 -5.13 -4.58
C ALA A 130 4.83 -5.82 -4.63
N GLY A 131 3.97 -5.55 -3.63
CA GLY A 131 2.66 -6.18 -3.51
C GLY A 131 2.23 -6.39 -2.06
N THR A 132 1.04 -6.93 -1.90
CA THR A 132 0.51 -7.35 -0.61
C THR A 132 0.65 -8.85 -0.46
N TRP A 133 1.32 -9.27 0.59
CA TRP A 133 1.67 -10.65 0.86
C TRP A 133 1.10 -11.11 2.20
N ARG A 134 0.61 -12.33 2.25
CA ARG A 134 0.19 -13.03 3.46
C ARG A 134 1.16 -14.17 3.76
N MET A 135 1.62 -14.26 5.00
CA MET A 135 2.40 -15.43 5.43
C MET A 135 1.52 -16.68 5.30
N SER A 136 1.87 -17.56 4.40
CA SER A 136 1.13 -18.77 4.04
C SER A 136 1.83 -20.06 4.45
N GLY A 137 3.11 -20.01 4.80
CA GLY A 137 3.85 -21.17 5.22
C GLY A 137 5.17 -20.83 5.91
N ARG A 138 5.71 -21.81 6.58
CA ARG A 138 7.04 -21.75 7.22
C ARG A 138 7.71 -23.10 7.20
N LYS A 139 9.03 -23.11 7.25
CA LYS A 139 9.81 -24.32 7.49
C LYS A 139 10.19 -24.37 8.97
N GLN A 140 9.84 -25.47 9.63
CA GLN A 140 10.20 -25.74 11.02
C GLN A 140 10.65 -27.21 11.11
N ASP A 141 11.76 -27.48 11.77
CA ASP A 141 12.34 -28.81 11.92
C ASP A 141 12.48 -29.57 10.59
N GLY A 142 12.94 -28.85 9.55
CA GLY A 142 13.13 -29.39 8.21
C GLY A 142 11.85 -29.59 7.38
N LYS A 143 10.65 -29.43 7.98
CA LYS A 143 9.36 -29.61 7.32
C LYS A 143 8.71 -28.27 6.98
N ILE A 144 8.11 -28.17 5.81
CA ILE A 144 7.29 -27.03 5.41
C ILE A 144 5.85 -27.28 5.86
N THR A 145 5.28 -26.33 6.58
CA THR A 145 3.87 -26.32 6.96
C THR A 145 3.19 -25.11 6.34
N TYR A 146 2.01 -25.32 5.77
CA TYR A 146 1.20 -24.26 5.19
C TYR A 146 0.03 -23.93 6.11
N SER A 147 -0.33 -22.64 6.12
CA SER A 147 -1.49 -22.11 6.83
C SER A 147 -2.52 -21.62 5.83
N PRO A 148 -3.77 -22.12 5.87
CA PRO A 148 -4.82 -21.60 5.00
C PRO A 148 -5.15 -20.13 5.34
N PRO A 149 -5.80 -19.40 4.42
CA PRO A 149 -6.35 -18.09 4.72
C PRO A 149 -7.29 -18.15 5.92
N ARG A 150 -7.14 -17.22 6.85
CA ARG A 150 -7.97 -17.09 8.06
C ARG A 150 -7.90 -15.66 8.60
N ALA A 151 -8.82 -15.31 9.50
CA ALA A 151 -8.88 -13.97 10.10
C ALA A 151 -7.60 -13.59 10.85
N ARG A 152 -7.00 -14.56 11.58
CA ARG A 152 -5.67 -14.36 12.16
C ARG A 152 -4.60 -14.55 11.08
N LYS A 153 -3.97 -13.45 10.70
CA LYS A 153 -2.99 -13.42 9.61
C LYS A 153 -1.82 -12.49 9.91
N THR A 154 -0.72 -12.72 9.22
CA THR A 154 0.38 -11.75 9.12
C THR A 154 0.47 -11.30 7.68
N LEU A 155 0.31 -10.02 7.45
CA LEU A 155 0.45 -9.38 6.15
C LEU A 155 1.77 -8.63 6.07
N LYS A 156 2.31 -8.51 4.87
CA LYS A 156 3.42 -7.64 4.53
C LYS A 156 3.09 -6.89 3.25
N VAL A 157 2.99 -5.57 3.34
CA VAL A 157 2.79 -4.66 2.21
C VAL A 157 4.15 -4.12 1.80
N LEU A 158 4.51 -4.32 0.54
CA LEU A 158 5.71 -3.78 -0.06
C LEU A 158 5.32 -2.85 -1.22
N THR A 159 5.90 -1.66 -1.24
CA THR A 159 5.85 -0.74 -2.37
C THR A 159 7.16 -0.82 -3.17
N GLY A 160 7.61 0.23 -3.80
CA GLY A 160 8.90 0.21 -4.51
C GLY A 160 10.12 0.20 -3.59
N THR A 161 10.01 0.86 -2.43
CA THR A 161 11.12 1.07 -1.50
C THR A 161 10.75 0.90 -0.04
N ARG A 162 9.45 0.78 0.26
CA ARG A 162 8.91 0.72 1.62
C ARG A 162 8.24 -0.61 1.90
N PHE A 163 8.35 -1.07 3.13
CA PHE A 163 7.63 -2.23 3.62
C PHE A 163 6.98 -1.94 4.96
N GLN A 164 5.92 -2.66 5.23
CA GLN A 164 5.33 -2.79 6.55
C GLN A 164 4.71 -4.17 6.69
N TRP A 165 4.95 -4.82 7.80
CA TRP A 165 4.20 -6.02 8.19
C TRP A 165 3.24 -5.70 9.33
N ALA A 166 2.12 -6.42 9.40
CA ALA A 166 1.18 -6.37 10.50
C ALA A 166 0.67 -7.79 10.81
N ALA A 167 0.69 -8.16 12.08
CA ALA A 167 0.11 -9.40 12.59
C ALA A 167 -1.20 -9.06 13.31
N ILE A 168 -2.32 -9.56 12.81
CA ILE A 168 -3.67 -9.15 13.21
C ILE A 168 -4.63 -10.35 13.29
N ASN A 169 -5.75 -10.14 13.95
CA ASN A 169 -6.97 -10.94 13.83
C ASN A 169 -8.16 -9.98 13.72
N ALA A 170 -8.69 -9.83 12.50
CA ALA A 170 -9.77 -8.87 12.25
C ALA A 170 -11.12 -9.29 12.86
N GLU A 171 -11.37 -10.59 13.08
CA GLU A 171 -12.59 -11.08 13.72
C GLU A 171 -12.62 -10.79 15.21
N THR A 172 -11.49 -11.04 15.91
CA THR A 172 -11.37 -10.78 17.35
C THR A 172 -10.91 -9.38 17.67
N LYS A 173 -10.67 -8.53 16.64
CA LYS A 173 -10.15 -7.17 16.73
C LYS A 173 -8.78 -7.08 17.44
N GLU A 174 -7.98 -8.14 17.36
CA GLU A 174 -6.68 -8.21 18.01
C GLU A 174 -5.56 -7.72 17.08
N PHE A 175 -4.66 -6.94 17.67
CA PHE A 175 -3.43 -6.49 17.05
C PHE A 175 -2.23 -7.07 17.80
N PHE A 176 -1.41 -7.87 17.10
CA PHE A 176 -0.26 -8.55 17.70
C PHE A 176 1.06 -7.82 17.48
N GLY A 177 1.12 -6.89 16.54
CA GLY A 177 2.28 -6.06 16.29
C GLY A 177 2.46 -5.68 14.82
N THR A 178 3.32 -4.69 14.62
CA THR A 178 3.76 -4.21 13.31
C THR A 178 5.20 -3.72 13.37
N GLY A 179 5.85 -3.72 12.23
CA GLY A 179 7.13 -3.08 12.00
C GLY A 179 7.28 -2.76 10.53
N GLY A 180 8.12 -1.79 10.21
CA GLY A 180 8.32 -1.36 8.85
C GLY A 180 9.46 -0.37 8.70
N GLY A 181 9.64 0.08 7.48
CA GLY A 181 10.70 1.00 7.10
C GLY A 181 11.01 0.92 5.61
N THR A 182 12.28 1.01 5.27
CA THR A 182 12.75 0.86 3.89
C THR A 182 13.27 -0.53 3.62
N TYR A 183 13.24 -0.93 2.35
CA TYR A 183 13.85 -2.18 1.91
C TYR A 183 14.55 -2.04 0.56
N THR A 184 15.43 -2.98 0.29
CA THR A 184 15.99 -3.25 -1.04
C THR A 184 15.82 -4.72 -1.37
N PHE A 185 15.56 -5.01 -2.66
CA PHE A 185 15.58 -6.38 -3.18
C PHE A 185 16.40 -6.38 -4.46
N LYS A 186 17.51 -7.09 -4.43
CA LYS A 186 18.44 -7.18 -5.56
C LYS A 186 19.18 -8.51 -5.53
N ASP A 187 19.29 -9.18 -6.69
CA ASP A 187 20.03 -10.44 -6.85
C ASP A 187 19.65 -11.50 -5.79
N GLY A 188 18.35 -11.60 -5.47
CA GLY A 188 17.85 -12.55 -4.47
C GLY A 188 18.16 -12.17 -3.02
N LYS A 189 18.68 -10.98 -2.77
CA LYS A 189 18.92 -10.46 -1.42
C LYS A 189 17.86 -9.41 -1.07
N TYR A 190 17.14 -9.65 0.02
CA TYR A 190 16.16 -8.77 0.61
C TYR A 190 16.74 -8.17 1.89
N THR A 191 16.86 -6.85 1.95
CA THR A 191 17.38 -6.16 3.13
C THR A 191 16.35 -5.17 3.63
N GLU A 192 15.92 -5.33 4.87
CA GLU A 192 15.05 -4.40 5.60
C GLU A 192 15.89 -3.43 6.44
N ARG A 193 15.49 -2.16 6.47
CA ARG A 193 15.94 -1.18 7.48
C ARG A 193 14.73 -0.74 8.28
N ILE A 194 14.74 -1.05 9.56
CA ILE A 194 13.62 -0.81 10.48
C ILE A 194 13.55 0.67 10.86
N GLU A 195 12.43 1.33 10.60
CA GLU A 195 12.17 2.73 10.99
C GLU A 195 11.17 2.83 12.15
N PHE A 196 10.31 1.83 12.31
CA PHE A 196 9.40 1.70 13.45
C PHE A 196 9.15 0.23 13.79
N PHE A 197 8.91 -0.05 15.07
CA PHE A 197 8.60 -1.39 15.55
C PHE A 197 7.73 -1.28 16.80
N SER A 198 6.51 -1.83 16.76
CA SER A 198 5.50 -1.60 17.82
C SER A 198 5.77 -2.31 19.14
N ARG A 199 6.64 -3.32 19.14
CA ARG A 199 6.91 -4.14 20.34
C ARG A 199 8.20 -3.80 21.05
N ASP A 200 9.17 -3.20 20.34
CA ASP A 200 10.51 -3.00 20.86
C ASP A 200 11.23 -1.90 20.07
N ASN A 201 11.30 -0.71 20.64
CA ASN A 201 11.95 0.46 20.01
C ASN A 201 13.44 0.27 19.75
N SER A 202 14.10 -0.65 20.48
CA SER A 202 15.53 -0.95 20.29
C SER A 202 15.84 -1.54 18.91
N ARG A 203 14.82 -2.04 18.21
CA ARG A 203 14.95 -2.57 16.84
C ARG A 203 15.05 -1.46 15.79
N VAL A 204 14.65 -0.23 16.10
CA VAL A 204 14.69 0.88 15.16
C VAL A 204 16.13 1.27 14.85
N GLY A 205 16.44 1.31 13.55
CA GLY A 205 17.78 1.51 13.00
C GLY A 205 18.51 0.23 12.64
N ALA A 206 18.01 -0.95 13.06
CA ALA A 206 18.58 -2.22 12.66
C ALA A 206 18.38 -2.48 11.17
N SER A 207 19.35 -3.17 10.56
CA SER A 207 19.23 -3.73 9.20
C SER A 207 19.22 -5.25 9.28
N LEU A 208 18.26 -5.87 8.61
CA LEU A 208 18.09 -7.32 8.56
C LEU A 208 18.22 -7.79 7.11
N GLY A 209 19.14 -8.71 6.88
CA GLY A 209 19.39 -9.31 5.56
C GLY A 209 18.78 -10.70 5.45
N PHE A 210 18.16 -10.97 4.31
CA PHE A 210 17.49 -12.23 4.02
C PHE A 210 17.77 -12.68 2.59
N ASP A 211 17.70 -13.97 2.36
CA ASP A 211 17.58 -14.54 1.04
C ASP A 211 16.11 -14.52 0.62
N GLY A 212 15.83 -14.09 -0.60
CA GLY A 212 14.49 -14.01 -1.16
C GLY A 212 14.43 -14.63 -2.56
N LYS A 213 13.37 -15.41 -2.82
CA LYS A 213 13.17 -16.04 -4.13
C LYS A 213 11.68 -16.15 -4.43
N LEU A 214 11.29 -15.85 -5.66
CA LEU A 214 9.95 -16.15 -6.16
C LEU A 214 9.93 -17.58 -6.73
N ILE A 215 9.06 -18.41 -6.19
CA ILE A 215 8.84 -19.80 -6.61
C ILE A 215 7.34 -20.01 -6.76
N ASP A 216 6.89 -20.36 -7.96
CA ASP A 216 5.47 -20.59 -8.27
C ASP A 216 4.53 -19.46 -7.77
N GLY A 217 4.98 -18.19 -7.95
CA GLY A 217 4.22 -17.01 -7.55
C GLY A 217 4.24 -16.70 -6.06
N ASN A 218 4.88 -17.52 -5.23
CA ASN A 218 5.09 -17.29 -3.81
C ASN A 218 6.48 -16.72 -3.54
N TRP A 219 6.58 -15.83 -2.57
CA TRP A 219 7.85 -15.30 -2.13
C TRP A 219 8.39 -16.12 -0.95
N HIS A 220 9.48 -16.82 -1.19
CA HIS A 220 10.24 -17.54 -0.18
C HIS A 220 11.29 -16.61 0.42
N HIS A 221 11.32 -16.52 1.73
CA HIS A 221 12.10 -15.56 2.48
C HIS A 221 12.80 -16.28 3.64
N SER A 222 14.13 -16.22 3.70
CA SER A 222 14.91 -16.93 4.72
C SER A 222 16.09 -16.11 5.22
N GLY A 223 16.46 -16.31 6.48
CA GLY A 223 17.54 -15.58 7.14
C GLY A 223 17.43 -15.66 8.65
N LEU A 224 17.91 -14.63 9.34
CA LEU A 224 17.76 -14.47 10.78
C LEU A 224 16.66 -13.46 11.08
N SER A 225 15.75 -13.81 11.98
CA SER A 225 14.73 -12.88 12.51
C SER A 225 15.37 -11.75 13.30
N SER A 226 14.59 -10.75 13.68
CA SER A 226 15.04 -9.65 14.55
C SER A 226 15.52 -10.11 15.94
N THR A 227 15.22 -11.34 16.34
CA THR A 227 15.71 -11.97 17.58
C THR A 227 16.88 -12.94 17.35
N GLY A 228 17.40 -13.01 16.10
CA GLY A 228 18.56 -13.87 15.77
C GLY A 228 18.21 -15.33 15.46
N ASN A 229 16.93 -15.71 15.50
CA ASN A 229 16.53 -17.08 15.21
C ASN A 229 16.44 -17.32 13.69
N PRO A 230 16.89 -18.48 13.16
CA PRO A 230 16.71 -18.83 11.76
C PRO A 230 15.22 -18.88 11.39
N ILE A 231 14.87 -18.28 10.27
CA ILE A 231 13.53 -18.34 9.71
C ILE A 231 13.56 -18.80 8.26
N TYR A 232 12.50 -19.47 7.85
CA TYR A 232 12.16 -19.71 6.46
C TYR A 232 10.64 -19.57 6.34
N GLU A 233 10.21 -18.53 5.64
CA GLU A 233 8.82 -18.15 5.49
C GLU A 233 8.41 -18.21 4.03
N ILE A 234 7.15 -18.57 3.79
CA ILE A 234 6.52 -18.55 2.48
C ILE A 234 5.38 -17.55 2.53
N TRP A 235 5.40 -16.63 1.60
CA TRP A 235 4.44 -15.54 1.47
C TRP A 235 3.70 -15.67 0.16
N SER A 236 2.38 -15.79 0.21
CA SER A 236 1.50 -15.81 -0.95
C SER A 236 0.85 -14.45 -1.15
N ARG A 237 0.52 -14.11 -2.40
CA ARG A 237 -0.22 -12.89 -2.68
C ARG A 237 -1.54 -12.87 -1.90
N GLU A 238 -1.82 -11.76 -1.25
CA GLU A 238 -3.12 -11.51 -0.63
C GLU A 238 -3.97 -10.77 -1.66
N PRO A 239 -5.04 -11.39 -2.18
CA PRO A 239 -5.89 -10.71 -3.13
C PRO A 239 -6.59 -9.54 -2.45
N GLY A 240 -6.55 -8.37 -3.07
CA GLY A 240 -7.43 -7.25 -2.73
C GLY A 240 -8.88 -7.69 -2.95
N GLN A 241 -9.74 -7.47 -1.97
CA GLN A 241 -11.18 -7.76 -2.07
C GLN A 241 -11.91 -6.65 -2.85
#